data_108da72a22eeac40b97a7b11742a61c8
#
_entry.id   108da72a22eeac40b97a7b11742a61c8
#
_cell.length_a   1.000
_cell.length_b   1.000
_cell.length_c   1.000
_cell.angle_alpha   90.00
_cell.angle_beta   90.00
_cell.angle_gamma   90.00
#
_symmetry.space_group_name_H-M   'P 1'
#
loop_
_entity.id
_entity.type
_entity.pdbx_description
1 polymer ?
#
loop_
_entity_poly.entity_id
_entity_poly.type
_entity_poly.pdbx_seq_one_letter_code
_entity_poly.pdbx_strand_id
1 'polypeptide(L)'
;MSPEALHPTRRSFLRAGTAAALTLAAAGCGFASGDDPADAEAARTPIDVKVDGDLVYFNWADFVDPTVFEGFQKEYGVKVIQSNYDSMEGMAAKLNAGNRYDIIFPTAKWAQRLAAGGRLRGIDHSRLRGAEAVFGGYGYFADPWYDPRSEHTVPFTMYKTGIGWRRDRLGDLTGSWDDLWNAKAKGKVFVLDDRDEVLGMGALKLGLPLTTGDGGDLARVGETLHSLRPHLRGFSSDSYNNLLNGNADMTQAWSGDMAAMLAQAEDPAVFGFEVAREGAPVNSDCYAIPANAPHPGTAMLFIDYMLRPENVKKNIEYIGYPMPVRGTEDTYAALVEPFPQCLVTADDLKADLFFRNGDTRGEQARDAAWTDVKAG
;
A
#
# COMPACT_ATOMS: atom_id res chain seq x y z
N MET A 1 50.99 39.59 31.73
CA MET A 1 49.97 40.50 31.18
C MET A 1 49.43 39.84 29.92
N SER A 2 48.29 39.14 30.04
CA SER A 2 47.60 38.46 28.94
C SER A 2 46.51 39.38 28.42
N PRO A 3 46.23 39.43 27.09
CA PRO A 3 45.08 40.17 26.58
C PRO A 3 43.85 39.25 26.55
N GLU A 4 42.78 39.77 27.09
CA GLU A 4 41.43 39.18 27.11
C GLU A 4 40.84 39.09 25.70
N ALA A 5 40.21 37.95 25.42
CA ALA A 5 39.42 37.71 24.22
C ALA A 5 37.99 38.26 24.39
N LEU A 6 37.63 39.24 23.57
CA LEU A 6 36.29 39.80 23.46
C LEU A 6 35.37 38.85 22.66
N HIS A 7 34.33 38.33 23.31
CA HIS A 7 33.22 37.60 22.65
C HIS A 7 32.27 38.59 21.99
N PRO A 8 31.84 38.37 20.72
CA PRO A 8 30.83 39.21 20.11
C PRO A 8 29.43 38.82 20.56
N THR A 9 28.69 39.82 21.00
CA THR A 9 27.30 39.72 21.48
C THR A 9 26.29 39.56 20.35
N ARG A 10 25.16 38.85 20.65
CA ARG A 10 24.04 38.45 19.77
C ARG A 10 23.22 39.60 19.15
N ARG A 11 23.75 40.78 18.89
CA ARG A 11 22.97 41.95 18.43
C ARG A 11 23.36 42.55 17.07
N SER A 12 24.16 41.90 16.24
CA SER A 12 24.66 42.47 14.97
C SER A 12 24.18 41.75 13.70
N PHE A 13 23.11 40.92 13.74
CA PHE A 13 22.59 40.22 12.56
C PHE A 13 21.16 40.62 12.18
N LEU A 14 20.86 41.91 12.22
CA LEU A 14 19.62 42.43 11.68
C LEU A 14 19.90 43.74 10.93
N ARG A 15 20.31 43.65 9.68
CA ARG A 15 20.13 44.65 8.61
C ARG A 15 20.90 44.25 7.34
N ALA A 16 20.34 43.30 6.57
CA ALA A 16 20.50 43.25 5.12
C ALA A 16 19.28 42.52 4.59
N GLY A 17 18.20 43.27 4.37
CA GLY A 17 17.01 42.79 3.70
C GLY A 17 17.27 42.75 2.20
N THR A 18 17.39 41.56 1.65
CA THR A 18 17.13 41.33 0.23
C THR A 18 15.85 40.48 0.16
N ALA A 19 14.83 41.04 -0.42
CA ALA A 19 13.58 40.37 -0.71
C ALA A 19 13.83 39.23 -1.71
N ALA A 20 13.99 38.03 -1.20
CA ALA A 20 13.84 36.82 -2.00
C ALA A 20 12.33 36.51 -2.00
N ALA A 21 11.68 36.76 -3.12
CA ALA A 21 10.33 36.29 -3.37
C ALA A 21 10.36 34.76 -3.28
N LEU A 22 9.84 34.20 -2.17
CA LEU A 22 9.48 32.80 -2.04
C LEU A 22 8.26 32.56 -2.95
N THR A 23 8.53 32.15 -4.18
CA THR A 23 7.54 31.42 -4.97
C THR A 23 7.35 30.08 -4.25
N LEU A 24 6.30 29.99 -3.42
CA LEU A 24 5.72 28.71 -3.04
C LEU A 24 5.19 28.07 -4.33
N ALA A 25 6.03 27.27 -4.97
CA ALA A 25 5.56 26.28 -5.91
C ALA A 25 4.69 25.31 -5.08
N ALA A 26 3.37 25.37 -5.29
CA ALA A 26 2.47 24.31 -4.88
C ALA A 26 2.93 23.04 -5.60
N ALA A 27 3.79 22.25 -4.94
CA ALA A 27 4.10 20.90 -5.35
C ALA A 27 2.83 20.08 -5.08
N GLY A 28 1.92 20.10 -6.06
CA GLY A 28 0.93 19.01 -6.15
C GLY A 28 1.71 17.70 -6.11
N CYS A 29 1.22 16.71 -5.36
CA CYS A 29 1.78 15.35 -5.31
C CYS A 29 1.66 14.62 -6.66
N GLY A 30 2.21 15.21 -7.71
CA GLY A 30 2.50 14.56 -8.97
C GLY A 30 3.98 14.14 -8.94
N PHE A 31 4.29 12.93 -9.37
CA PHE A 31 5.66 12.63 -9.75
C PHE A 31 6.09 13.69 -10.77
N ALA A 32 7.17 14.41 -10.50
CA ALA A 32 7.84 15.13 -11.55
C ALA A 32 8.09 14.10 -12.67
N SER A 33 7.68 14.42 -13.90
CA SER A 33 8.03 13.63 -15.07
C SER A 33 9.51 13.27 -14.93
N GLY A 34 9.88 12.00 -15.19
CA GLY A 34 11.26 11.56 -15.16
C GLY A 34 12.06 12.40 -16.16
N ASP A 35 12.55 13.56 -15.70
CA ASP A 35 13.22 14.54 -16.57
C ASP A 35 14.65 14.14 -16.92
N ASP A 36 15.13 12.97 -16.41
CA ASP A 36 16.40 12.42 -16.83
C ASP A 36 16.22 11.61 -18.14
N PRO A 37 16.78 12.07 -19.26
CA PRO A 37 16.72 11.32 -20.51
C PRO A 37 17.26 9.89 -20.41
N ALA A 38 18.20 9.64 -19.49
CA ALA A 38 18.75 8.31 -19.24
C ALA A 38 17.71 7.36 -18.59
N ASP A 39 16.91 7.85 -17.66
CA ASP A 39 15.83 7.07 -17.06
C ASP A 39 14.73 6.75 -18.08
N ALA A 40 14.40 7.70 -18.96
CA ALA A 40 13.42 7.50 -20.04
C ALA A 40 13.90 6.47 -21.09
N GLU A 41 15.19 6.46 -21.41
CA GLU A 41 15.83 5.44 -22.27
C GLU A 41 15.81 4.07 -21.58
N ALA A 42 16.23 4.03 -20.30
CA ALA A 42 16.26 2.82 -19.49
C ALA A 42 14.87 2.19 -19.37
N ALA A 43 13.82 3.00 -19.17
CA ALA A 43 12.43 2.51 -19.08
C ALA A 43 11.99 1.70 -20.32
N ARG A 44 12.54 2.03 -21.50
CA ARG A 44 12.20 1.40 -22.79
C ARG A 44 13.15 0.27 -23.18
N THR A 45 14.31 0.17 -22.53
CA THR A 45 15.31 -0.84 -22.87
C THR A 45 14.91 -2.19 -22.29
N PRO A 46 14.86 -3.27 -23.10
CA PRO A 46 14.59 -4.61 -22.60
C PRO A 46 15.55 -5.00 -21.48
N ILE A 47 15.03 -5.66 -20.45
CA ILE A 47 15.84 -6.14 -19.32
C ILE A 47 16.53 -7.45 -19.72
N ASP A 48 17.85 -7.49 -19.58
CA ASP A 48 18.62 -8.74 -19.71
C ASP A 48 18.53 -9.52 -18.38
N VAL A 49 17.80 -10.64 -18.41
CA VAL A 49 17.50 -11.45 -17.21
C VAL A 49 18.72 -12.25 -16.79
N LYS A 50 19.52 -11.69 -15.90
CA LYS A 50 20.75 -12.27 -15.34
C LYS A 50 21.09 -11.61 -14.02
N VAL A 51 21.97 -12.24 -13.24
CA VAL A 51 22.58 -11.56 -12.08
C VAL A 51 23.45 -10.43 -12.59
N ASP A 52 23.10 -9.20 -12.24
CA ASP A 52 23.82 -7.97 -12.58
C ASP A 52 24.24 -7.15 -11.33
N GLY A 53 23.93 -7.66 -10.13
CA GLY A 53 24.37 -7.13 -8.85
C GLY A 53 23.55 -7.68 -7.68
N ASP A 54 23.81 -7.14 -6.48
CA ASP A 54 22.99 -7.41 -5.30
C ASP A 54 21.61 -6.74 -5.46
N LEU A 55 20.54 -7.35 -4.92
CA LEU A 55 19.18 -6.84 -5.04
C LEU A 55 18.92 -5.72 -4.02
N VAL A 56 18.65 -4.51 -4.47
CA VAL A 56 18.19 -3.41 -3.63
C VAL A 56 16.66 -3.42 -3.58
N TYR A 57 16.15 -4.00 -2.51
CA TYR A 57 14.73 -4.26 -2.29
C TYR A 57 14.08 -3.13 -1.48
N PHE A 58 12.86 -2.68 -1.88
CA PHE A 58 12.13 -1.62 -1.19
C PHE A 58 10.64 -1.93 -1.12
N ASN A 59 10.15 -2.26 0.08
CA ASN A 59 8.78 -2.71 0.32
C ASN A 59 8.29 -2.28 1.71
N TRP A 60 7.06 -2.65 2.04
CA TRP A 60 6.54 -2.68 3.40
C TRP A 60 7.43 -3.54 4.30
N ALA A 61 7.47 -3.23 5.60
CA ALA A 61 8.17 -4.08 6.56
C ALA A 61 7.50 -5.46 6.66
N ASP A 62 8.33 -6.50 6.85
CA ASP A 62 7.89 -7.88 7.09
C ASP A 62 6.88 -8.44 6.05
N PHE A 63 6.99 -7.99 4.80
CA PHE A 63 6.04 -8.33 3.74
C PHE A 63 6.56 -9.38 2.74
N VAL A 64 7.56 -10.14 3.13
CA VAL A 64 8.06 -11.36 2.45
C VAL A 64 8.68 -12.28 3.50
N ASP A 65 8.39 -13.58 3.43
CA ASP A 65 8.98 -14.59 4.31
C ASP A 65 10.52 -14.54 4.24
N PRO A 66 11.22 -14.39 5.36
CA PRO A 66 12.68 -14.31 5.41
C PRO A 66 13.37 -15.52 4.75
N THR A 67 12.78 -16.72 4.82
CA THR A 67 13.35 -17.92 4.20
C THR A 67 13.32 -17.88 2.67
N VAL A 68 12.44 -17.08 2.09
CA VAL A 68 12.39 -16.83 0.64
C VAL A 68 13.60 -15.99 0.22
N PHE A 69 13.95 -14.94 0.99
CA PHE A 69 15.16 -14.17 0.77
C PHE A 69 16.42 -15.02 0.91
N GLU A 70 16.51 -15.85 1.97
CA GLU A 70 17.66 -16.75 2.18
C GLU A 70 17.83 -17.71 1.02
N GLY A 71 16.72 -18.29 0.53
CA GLY A 71 16.72 -19.18 -0.62
C GLY A 71 17.19 -18.48 -1.90
N PHE A 72 16.70 -17.28 -2.18
CA PHE A 72 17.11 -16.47 -3.33
C PHE A 72 18.61 -16.13 -3.27
N GLN A 73 19.08 -15.62 -2.13
CA GLN A 73 20.49 -15.29 -1.93
C GLN A 73 21.39 -16.51 -2.16
N LYS A 74 20.98 -17.68 -1.66
CA LYS A 74 21.73 -18.92 -1.83
C LYS A 74 21.75 -19.40 -3.27
N GLU A 75 20.61 -19.32 -3.98
CA GLU A 75 20.48 -19.82 -5.35
C GLU A 75 21.28 -18.97 -6.35
N TYR A 76 21.21 -17.63 -6.20
CA TYR A 76 21.81 -16.70 -7.15
C TYR A 76 23.15 -16.14 -6.73
N GLY A 77 23.58 -16.38 -5.49
CA GLY A 77 24.87 -15.88 -4.97
C GLY A 77 24.90 -14.37 -4.77
N VAL A 78 23.75 -13.73 -4.53
CA VAL A 78 23.58 -12.28 -4.33
C VAL A 78 23.10 -11.98 -2.92
N LYS A 79 23.22 -10.72 -2.49
CA LYS A 79 22.59 -10.23 -1.26
C LYS A 79 21.26 -9.55 -1.57
N VAL A 80 20.34 -9.59 -0.63
CA VAL A 80 19.13 -8.76 -0.63
C VAL A 80 19.33 -7.63 0.38
N ILE A 81 19.46 -6.40 -0.13
CA ILE A 81 19.61 -5.18 0.66
C ILE A 81 18.24 -4.57 0.87
N GLN A 82 17.66 -4.79 2.04
CA GLN A 82 16.29 -4.39 2.33
C GLN A 82 16.21 -2.95 2.82
N SER A 83 15.21 -2.24 2.31
CA SER A 83 14.73 -0.95 2.79
C SER A 83 13.20 -0.99 2.88
N ASN A 84 12.63 -0.24 3.82
CA ASN A 84 11.19 -0.25 4.05
C ASN A 84 10.59 1.15 3.96
N TYR A 85 9.28 1.19 3.72
CA TYR A 85 8.43 2.37 3.80
C TYR A 85 7.17 2.04 4.60
N ASP A 86 6.54 3.08 5.15
CA ASP A 86 5.34 2.97 5.98
C ASP A 86 4.10 3.51 5.25
N SER A 87 4.29 4.14 4.08
CA SER A 87 3.22 4.69 3.25
C SER A 87 3.64 4.78 1.79
N MET A 88 2.67 4.82 0.89
CA MET A 88 2.93 5.02 -0.54
C MET A 88 3.54 6.40 -0.83
N GLU A 89 3.13 7.43 -0.07
CA GLU A 89 3.71 8.77 -0.13
C GLU A 89 5.19 8.75 0.30
N GLY A 90 5.52 7.99 1.34
CA GLY A 90 6.90 7.77 1.80
C GLY A 90 7.75 7.06 0.76
N MET A 91 7.21 6.04 0.09
CA MET A 91 7.86 5.38 -1.06
C MET A 91 8.15 6.40 -2.16
N ALA A 92 7.13 7.17 -2.58
CA ALA A 92 7.25 8.16 -3.63
C ALA A 92 8.25 9.27 -3.30
N ALA A 93 8.25 9.75 -2.06
CA ALA A 93 9.21 10.77 -1.60
C ALA A 93 10.66 10.29 -1.72
N LYS A 94 10.95 9.04 -1.34
CA LYS A 94 12.30 8.45 -1.47
C LYS A 94 12.70 8.28 -2.94
N LEU A 95 11.78 7.83 -3.82
CA LEU A 95 12.04 7.75 -5.26
C LEU A 95 12.31 9.13 -5.87
N ASN A 96 11.54 10.15 -5.49
CA ASN A 96 11.71 11.52 -5.97
C ASN A 96 13.01 12.18 -5.44
N ALA A 97 13.48 11.76 -4.28
CA ALA A 97 14.79 12.19 -3.73
C ALA A 97 15.98 11.56 -4.47
N GLY A 98 15.76 10.74 -5.49
CA GLY A 98 16.80 10.12 -6.31
C GLY A 98 17.38 8.83 -5.72
N ASN A 99 16.75 8.26 -4.68
CA ASN A 99 17.14 6.94 -4.20
C ASN A 99 16.88 5.89 -5.27
N ARG A 100 17.78 4.93 -5.40
CA ARG A 100 17.72 3.87 -6.40
C ARG A 100 17.41 2.54 -5.75
N TYR A 101 16.42 1.86 -6.29
CA TYR A 101 15.97 0.53 -5.89
C TYR A 101 15.83 -0.35 -7.12
N ASP A 102 16.01 -1.66 -6.97
CA ASP A 102 15.87 -2.61 -8.07
C ASP A 102 14.42 -3.09 -8.20
N ILE A 103 13.72 -3.19 -7.07
CA ILE A 103 12.34 -3.62 -7.03
C ILE A 103 11.56 -2.84 -5.97
N ILE A 104 10.33 -2.46 -6.32
CA ILE A 104 9.38 -1.75 -5.46
C ILE A 104 8.02 -2.44 -5.53
N PHE A 105 7.15 -2.16 -4.54
CA PHE A 105 5.83 -2.81 -4.41
C PHE A 105 4.72 -1.75 -4.29
N PRO A 106 4.42 -1.02 -5.36
CA PRO A 106 3.36 -0.04 -5.34
C PRO A 106 1.98 -0.70 -5.33
N THR A 107 1.01 -0.04 -4.68
CA THR A 107 -0.39 -0.38 -4.90
C THR A 107 -0.80 -0.07 -6.34
N ALA A 108 -1.90 -0.67 -6.82
CA ALA A 108 -2.41 -0.51 -8.19
C ALA A 108 -2.52 0.97 -8.62
N LYS A 109 -3.08 1.83 -7.76
CA LYS A 109 -3.20 3.28 -8.01
C LYS A 109 -1.84 3.96 -8.20
N TRP A 110 -0.85 3.58 -7.40
CA TRP A 110 0.50 4.14 -7.49
C TRP A 110 1.29 3.56 -8.65
N ALA A 111 1.09 2.28 -8.98
CA ALA A 111 1.65 1.67 -10.19
C ALA A 111 1.22 2.44 -11.44
N GLN A 112 -0.09 2.80 -11.55
CA GLN A 112 -0.58 3.61 -12.66
C GLN A 112 0.13 4.97 -12.75
N ARG A 113 0.31 5.67 -11.62
CA ARG A 113 1.00 6.97 -11.58
C ARG A 113 2.46 6.86 -12.01
N LEU A 114 3.16 5.85 -11.51
CA LEU A 114 4.57 5.61 -11.84
C LEU A 114 4.75 5.25 -13.31
N ALA A 115 3.91 4.38 -13.86
CA ALA A 115 3.93 3.99 -15.26
C ALA A 115 3.64 5.19 -16.18
N ALA A 116 2.57 5.95 -15.88
CA ALA A 116 2.23 7.16 -16.64
C ALA A 116 3.32 8.24 -16.60
N GLY A 117 4.08 8.31 -15.50
CA GLY A 117 5.23 9.20 -15.35
C GLY A 117 6.54 8.67 -15.97
N GLY A 118 6.52 7.51 -16.66
CA GLY A 118 7.73 6.90 -17.23
C GLY A 118 8.77 6.46 -16.18
N ARG A 119 8.33 6.18 -14.95
CA ARG A 119 9.17 5.86 -13.80
C ARG A 119 9.39 4.35 -13.61
N LEU A 120 8.77 3.51 -14.44
CA LEU A 120 8.86 2.05 -14.40
C LEU A 120 9.45 1.51 -15.70
N ARG A 121 10.16 0.41 -15.59
CA ARG A 121 10.61 -0.38 -16.74
C ARG A 121 9.49 -1.28 -17.25
N GLY A 122 9.51 -1.57 -18.55
CA GLY A 122 8.69 -2.63 -19.13
C GLY A 122 9.17 -4.01 -18.66
N ILE A 123 8.23 -4.89 -18.34
CA ILE A 123 8.49 -6.28 -17.92
C ILE A 123 8.09 -7.22 -19.05
N ASP A 124 9.05 -7.96 -19.58
CA ASP A 124 8.79 -9.04 -20.56
C ASP A 124 8.33 -10.31 -19.82
N HIS A 125 7.03 -10.52 -19.77
CA HIS A 125 6.43 -11.69 -19.10
C HIS A 125 6.86 -13.02 -19.69
N SER A 126 7.28 -13.09 -20.95
CA SER A 126 7.77 -14.31 -21.56
C SER A 126 9.07 -14.81 -20.92
N ARG A 127 9.73 -13.95 -20.17
CA ARG A 127 10.95 -14.26 -19.41
C ARG A 127 10.68 -14.75 -17.99
N LEU A 128 9.42 -14.77 -17.53
CA LEU A 128 8.97 -15.23 -16.22
C LEU A 128 8.32 -16.61 -16.36
N ARG A 129 8.91 -17.64 -15.75
CA ARG A 129 8.38 -19.00 -15.79
C ARG A 129 7.00 -19.13 -15.13
N GLY A 130 6.73 -18.32 -14.11
CA GLY A 130 5.45 -18.26 -13.41
C GLY A 130 4.37 -17.43 -14.10
N ALA A 131 4.66 -16.74 -15.22
CA ALA A 131 3.74 -15.79 -15.84
C ALA A 131 2.38 -16.40 -16.23
N GLU A 132 2.36 -17.64 -16.77
CA GLU A 132 1.11 -18.32 -17.14
C GLU A 132 0.21 -18.61 -15.92
N ALA A 133 0.81 -18.96 -14.79
CA ALA A 133 0.04 -19.18 -13.55
C ALA A 133 -0.59 -17.88 -13.01
N VAL A 134 -0.01 -16.73 -13.31
CA VAL A 134 -0.54 -15.41 -12.94
C VAL A 134 -1.55 -14.93 -13.99
N PHE A 135 -1.09 -14.65 -15.20
CA PHE A 135 -1.87 -13.96 -16.24
C PHE A 135 -2.90 -14.86 -16.92
N GLY A 136 -2.57 -16.13 -17.16
CA GLY A 136 -3.52 -17.12 -17.67
C GLY A 136 -4.47 -17.65 -16.58
N GLY A 137 -4.05 -17.60 -15.30
CA GLY A 137 -4.83 -18.01 -14.14
C GLY A 137 -5.90 -16.99 -13.75
N TYR A 138 -5.52 -15.72 -13.74
CA TYR A 138 -6.34 -14.60 -13.29
C TYR A 138 -6.44 -13.55 -14.39
N GLY A 139 -7.38 -13.75 -15.33
CA GLY A 139 -7.55 -12.90 -16.52
C GLY A 139 -7.69 -11.40 -16.24
N TYR A 140 -8.12 -11.03 -15.03
CA TYR A 140 -8.12 -9.64 -14.58
C TYR A 140 -6.71 -9.01 -14.66
N PHE A 141 -5.67 -9.74 -14.26
CA PHE A 141 -4.30 -9.24 -14.25
C PHE A 141 -3.60 -9.26 -15.63
N ALA A 142 -4.22 -9.89 -16.65
CA ALA A 142 -3.68 -9.84 -18.00
C ALA A 142 -3.82 -8.45 -18.65
N ASP A 143 -4.88 -7.71 -18.28
CA ASP A 143 -5.12 -6.32 -18.75
C ASP A 143 -5.81 -5.49 -17.65
N PRO A 144 -5.12 -5.21 -16.53
CA PRO A 144 -5.71 -4.50 -15.42
C PRO A 144 -5.84 -3.00 -15.75
N TRP A 145 -6.84 -2.35 -15.16
CA TRP A 145 -7.13 -0.94 -15.38
C TRP A 145 -5.95 0.00 -15.08
N TYR A 146 -5.04 -0.39 -14.19
CA TYR A 146 -3.92 0.43 -13.72
C TYR A 146 -2.66 0.29 -14.58
N ASP A 147 -2.53 -0.78 -15.33
CA ASP A 147 -1.36 -1.07 -16.17
C ASP A 147 -1.80 -1.88 -17.41
N PRO A 148 -2.23 -1.23 -18.50
CA PRO A 148 -2.74 -1.92 -19.67
C PRO A 148 -1.75 -2.99 -20.17
N ARG A 149 -2.25 -4.20 -20.41
CA ARG A 149 -1.49 -5.40 -20.77
C ARG A 149 -0.42 -5.81 -19.74
N SER A 150 -0.52 -5.30 -18.51
CA SER A 150 0.49 -5.51 -17.46
C SER A 150 1.92 -5.22 -17.94
N GLU A 151 2.09 -4.12 -18.68
CA GLU A 151 3.36 -3.81 -19.36
C GLU A 151 4.50 -3.52 -18.38
N HIS A 152 4.17 -3.02 -17.17
CA HIS A 152 5.16 -2.55 -16.19
C HIS A 152 5.11 -3.27 -14.85
N THR A 153 4.10 -4.11 -14.64
CA THR A 153 3.85 -4.72 -13.34
C THR A 153 3.58 -6.21 -13.41
N VAL A 154 3.89 -6.90 -12.32
CA VAL A 154 3.41 -8.24 -12.04
C VAL A 154 2.63 -8.18 -10.73
N PRO A 155 1.40 -8.72 -10.62
CA PRO A 155 0.65 -8.68 -9.37
C PRO A 155 1.37 -9.44 -8.27
N PHE A 156 1.36 -8.88 -7.07
CA PHE A 156 1.97 -9.48 -5.88
C PHE A 156 0.92 -10.00 -4.93
N THR A 157 0.06 -9.11 -4.41
CA THR A 157 -1.03 -9.46 -3.51
C THR A 157 -2.35 -8.90 -4.02
N MET A 158 -3.46 -9.40 -3.49
CA MET A 158 -4.78 -8.79 -3.61
C MET A 158 -5.50 -8.87 -2.26
N TYR A 159 -6.27 -7.85 -1.93
CA TYR A 159 -6.97 -7.78 -0.65
C TYR A 159 -8.20 -6.90 -0.73
N LYS A 160 -9.03 -6.97 0.28
CA LYS A 160 -10.16 -6.06 0.46
C LYS A 160 -10.17 -5.49 1.87
N THR A 161 -10.84 -4.36 2.04
CA THR A 161 -10.90 -3.65 3.30
C THR A 161 -12.26 -3.85 3.96
N GLY A 162 -12.24 -4.10 5.25
CA GLY A 162 -13.42 -4.33 6.06
C GLY A 162 -13.21 -3.86 7.49
N ILE A 163 -13.96 -4.47 8.40
CA ILE A 163 -13.92 -4.21 9.84
C ILE A 163 -13.44 -5.45 10.56
N GLY A 164 -12.34 -5.33 11.30
CA GLY A 164 -11.87 -6.30 12.28
C GLY A 164 -12.32 -5.90 13.69
N TRP A 165 -12.75 -6.85 14.52
CA TRP A 165 -13.20 -6.52 15.87
C TRP A 165 -13.02 -7.66 16.88
N ARG A 166 -13.12 -7.30 18.17
CA ARG A 166 -13.20 -8.22 19.31
C ARG A 166 -14.64 -8.66 19.50
N ARG A 167 -14.97 -9.85 18.95
CA ARG A 167 -16.32 -10.43 19.05
C ARG A 167 -16.72 -10.71 20.50
N ASP A 168 -15.78 -11.15 21.32
CA ASP A 168 -16.00 -11.40 22.75
C ASP A 168 -16.43 -10.15 23.53
N ARG A 169 -16.10 -8.94 23.03
CA ARG A 169 -16.44 -7.67 23.68
C ARG A 169 -17.66 -6.99 23.08
N LEU A 170 -17.81 -7.07 21.77
CA LEU A 170 -18.81 -6.30 21.05
C LEU A 170 -20.01 -7.13 20.59
N GLY A 171 -19.86 -8.47 20.54
CA GLY A 171 -20.82 -9.37 19.91
C GLY A 171 -20.73 -9.34 18.39
N ASP A 172 -21.81 -9.74 17.71
CA ASP A 172 -21.89 -9.67 16.25
C ASP A 172 -22.14 -8.22 15.79
N LEU A 173 -21.58 -7.89 14.63
CA LEU A 173 -21.78 -6.61 13.97
C LEU A 173 -22.99 -6.65 13.03
N THR A 174 -23.37 -5.49 12.50
CA THR A 174 -24.50 -5.36 11.56
C THR A 174 -24.10 -5.57 10.11
N GLY A 175 -22.80 -5.63 9.82
CA GLY A 175 -22.25 -5.69 8.47
C GLY A 175 -22.35 -4.37 7.72
N SER A 176 -22.13 -3.27 8.41
CA SER A 176 -22.16 -1.91 7.86
C SER A 176 -20.94 -1.12 8.33
N TRP A 177 -20.48 -0.14 7.54
CA TRP A 177 -19.51 0.83 8.01
C TRP A 177 -20.01 1.61 9.24
N ASP A 178 -21.34 1.67 9.49
CA ASP A 178 -21.92 2.25 10.71
C ASP A 178 -21.44 1.58 11.99
N ASP A 179 -20.98 0.36 11.93
CA ASP A 179 -20.48 -0.37 13.09
C ASP A 179 -19.28 0.30 13.74
N LEU A 180 -18.47 1.07 12.99
CA LEU A 180 -17.34 1.85 13.53
C LEU A 180 -17.81 2.95 14.51
N TRP A 181 -19.09 3.38 14.44
CA TRP A 181 -19.72 4.31 15.40
C TRP A 181 -20.34 3.61 16.60
N ASN A 182 -20.03 2.33 16.84
CA ASN A 182 -20.57 1.57 17.96
C ASN A 182 -20.17 2.19 19.31
N ALA A 183 -21.17 2.57 20.10
CA ALA A 183 -20.95 3.20 21.40
C ALA A 183 -20.17 2.31 22.39
N LYS A 184 -20.26 0.97 22.26
CA LYS A 184 -19.51 0.03 23.12
C LYS A 184 -18.01 0.08 22.83
N ALA A 185 -17.60 0.44 21.60
CA ALA A 185 -16.21 0.54 21.19
C ALA A 185 -15.64 1.95 21.36
N LYS A 186 -16.37 2.89 21.98
CA LYS A 186 -15.97 4.29 22.12
C LYS A 186 -14.58 4.44 22.72
N GLY A 187 -13.67 5.15 22.01
CA GLY A 187 -12.28 5.35 22.42
C GLY A 187 -11.39 4.12 22.21
N LYS A 188 -11.89 3.09 21.50
CA LYS A 188 -11.21 1.83 21.21
C LYS A 188 -11.29 1.44 19.72
N VAL A 189 -11.66 2.40 18.86
CA VAL A 189 -11.71 2.23 17.41
C VAL A 189 -10.44 2.81 16.79
N PHE A 190 -9.81 2.08 15.89
CA PHE A 190 -8.83 2.60 14.97
C PHE A 190 -9.39 2.60 13.55
N VAL A 191 -8.99 3.57 12.76
CA VAL A 191 -9.09 3.51 11.30
C VAL A 191 -7.68 3.54 10.72
N LEU A 192 -7.54 3.07 9.49
CA LEU A 192 -6.25 3.01 8.81
C LEU A 192 -5.61 4.40 8.73
N ASP A 193 -4.30 4.49 8.78
CA ASP A 193 -3.57 5.73 8.50
C ASP A 193 -3.31 5.84 6.99
N ASP A 194 -4.39 5.73 6.23
CA ASP A 194 -4.40 5.80 4.77
C ASP A 194 -5.55 6.70 4.29
N ARG A 195 -5.20 7.71 3.48
CA ARG A 195 -6.13 8.71 2.95
C ARG A 195 -7.26 8.07 2.14
N ASP A 196 -6.88 7.20 1.21
CA ASP A 196 -7.83 6.63 0.26
C ASP A 196 -8.79 5.66 0.94
N GLU A 197 -8.28 4.87 1.87
CA GLU A 197 -9.07 3.92 2.66
C GLU A 197 -10.10 4.63 3.56
N VAL A 198 -9.70 5.66 4.29
CA VAL A 198 -10.58 6.34 5.25
C VAL A 198 -11.60 7.23 4.54
N LEU A 199 -11.18 8.02 3.55
CA LEU A 199 -12.12 8.83 2.76
C LEU A 199 -13.06 7.94 1.93
N GLY A 200 -12.54 6.83 1.40
CA GLY A 200 -13.33 5.85 0.65
C GLY A 200 -14.39 5.17 1.51
N MET A 201 -14.03 4.74 2.71
CA MET A 201 -14.99 4.20 3.70
C MET A 201 -16.11 5.21 4.02
N GLY A 202 -15.74 6.48 4.29
CA GLY A 202 -16.72 7.53 4.53
C GLY A 202 -17.62 7.81 3.32
N ALA A 203 -17.08 7.74 2.10
CA ALA A 203 -17.84 7.89 0.87
C ALA A 203 -18.84 6.73 0.67
N LEU A 204 -18.38 5.48 0.80
CA LEU A 204 -19.24 4.29 0.69
C LEU A 204 -20.38 4.29 1.71
N LYS A 205 -20.08 4.65 2.97
CA LYS A 205 -21.10 4.83 4.01
C LYS A 205 -22.21 5.80 3.60
N LEU A 206 -21.91 6.83 2.83
CA LEU A 206 -22.86 7.83 2.33
C LEU A 206 -23.49 7.44 0.98
N GLY A 207 -23.15 6.28 0.41
CA GLY A 207 -23.59 5.88 -0.93
C GLY A 207 -22.97 6.72 -2.05
N LEU A 208 -21.78 7.30 -1.80
CA LEU A 208 -21.02 8.09 -2.76
C LEU A 208 -19.98 7.23 -3.49
N PRO A 209 -19.47 7.65 -4.65
CA PRO A 209 -18.37 6.96 -5.32
C PRO A 209 -17.13 6.85 -4.42
N LEU A 210 -16.50 5.67 -4.37
CA LEU A 210 -15.34 5.34 -3.54
C LEU A 210 -14.21 6.39 -3.65
N THR A 211 -13.96 6.88 -4.85
CA THR A 211 -12.86 7.81 -5.15
C THR A 211 -13.37 9.19 -5.53
N THR A 212 -14.51 9.64 -4.95
CA THR A 212 -15.03 10.97 -5.24
C THR A 212 -13.96 12.05 -5.03
N GLY A 213 -13.84 12.98 -5.97
CA GLY A 213 -13.03 14.20 -5.89
C GLY A 213 -13.90 15.46 -5.85
N ASP A 214 -15.24 15.30 -5.78
CA ASP A 214 -16.16 16.43 -5.68
C ASP A 214 -16.07 17.09 -4.30
N GLY A 215 -15.93 18.41 -4.28
CA GLY A 215 -15.76 19.16 -3.03
C GLY A 215 -16.97 19.09 -2.11
N GLY A 216 -18.19 19.02 -2.65
CA GLY A 216 -19.42 18.89 -1.86
C GLY A 216 -19.54 17.52 -1.22
N ASP A 217 -19.22 16.47 -1.97
CA ASP A 217 -19.17 15.11 -1.46
C ASP A 217 -18.10 14.97 -0.37
N LEU A 218 -16.90 15.50 -0.60
CA LEU A 218 -15.79 15.45 0.36
C LEU A 218 -16.11 16.22 1.65
N ALA A 219 -16.84 17.32 1.57
CA ALA A 219 -17.33 18.04 2.77
C ALA A 219 -18.27 17.14 3.61
N ARG A 220 -19.21 16.42 2.97
CA ARG A 220 -20.11 15.47 3.65
C ARG A 220 -19.35 14.29 4.25
N VAL A 221 -18.34 13.78 3.54
CA VAL A 221 -17.43 12.74 4.03
C VAL A 221 -16.68 13.23 5.26
N GLY A 222 -16.12 14.46 5.21
CA GLY A 222 -15.43 15.09 6.33
C GLY A 222 -16.32 15.21 7.57
N GLU A 223 -17.54 15.75 7.44
CA GLU A 223 -18.52 15.83 8.52
C GLU A 223 -18.81 14.45 9.14
N THR A 224 -18.98 13.43 8.30
CA THR A 224 -19.21 12.05 8.74
C THR A 224 -18.02 11.53 9.53
N LEU A 225 -16.80 11.71 9.05
CA LEU A 225 -15.58 11.25 9.71
C LEU A 225 -15.29 12.04 11.01
N HIS A 226 -15.61 13.34 11.06
CA HIS A 226 -15.55 14.11 12.30
C HIS A 226 -16.53 13.56 13.35
N SER A 227 -17.71 13.08 12.95
CA SER A 227 -18.64 12.41 13.88
C SER A 227 -18.12 11.08 14.45
N LEU A 228 -17.16 10.44 13.77
CA LEU A 228 -16.46 9.24 14.26
C LEU A 228 -15.42 9.57 15.34
N ARG A 229 -14.90 10.79 15.38
CA ARG A 229 -13.81 11.22 16.25
C ARG A 229 -13.97 10.82 17.72
N PRO A 230 -15.15 10.96 18.37
CA PRO A 230 -15.35 10.53 19.76
C PRO A 230 -15.17 9.02 20.01
N HIS A 231 -15.23 8.21 18.95
CA HIS A 231 -15.06 6.77 18.98
C HIS A 231 -13.60 6.36 18.74
N LEU A 232 -12.84 7.20 18.01
CA LEU A 232 -11.48 6.90 17.63
C LEU A 232 -10.54 6.91 18.83
N ARG A 233 -9.66 5.93 18.86
CA ARG A 233 -8.40 5.98 19.59
C ARG A 233 -7.31 6.64 18.74
N GLY A 234 -7.34 6.44 17.43
CA GLY A 234 -6.39 7.05 16.50
C GLY A 234 -6.47 6.48 15.08
N PHE A 235 -5.49 6.85 14.29
CA PHE A 235 -5.22 6.33 12.95
C PHE A 235 -4.03 5.37 13.06
N SER A 236 -4.13 4.18 12.48
CA SER A 236 -3.06 3.18 12.52
C SER A 236 -3.27 2.13 11.43
N SER A 237 -2.24 1.87 10.65
CA SER A 237 -2.21 0.76 9.68
C SER A 237 -1.74 -0.57 10.32
N ASP A 238 -1.53 -0.60 11.63
CA ASP A 238 -1.18 -1.81 12.37
C ASP A 238 -2.43 -2.42 13.03
N SER A 239 -3.41 -2.80 12.20
CA SER A 239 -4.69 -3.38 12.62
C SER A 239 -4.50 -4.66 13.41
N TYR A 240 -3.59 -5.48 12.95
CA TYR A 240 -3.20 -6.76 13.50
C TYR A 240 -2.79 -6.67 14.97
N ASN A 241 -1.73 -5.91 15.30
CA ASN A 241 -1.25 -5.79 16.68
C ASN A 241 -2.24 -5.02 17.57
N ASN A 242 -2.96 -4.05 17.02
CA ASN A 242 -3.94 -3.29 17.78
C ASN A 242 -5.07 -4.17 18.33
N LEU A 243 -5.58 -5.11 17.51
CA LEU A 243 -6.59 -6.07 17.95
C LEU A 243 -6.00 -7.15 18.86
N LEU A 244 -4.90 -7.78 18.43
CA LEU A 244 -4.29 -8.91 19.15
C LEU A 244 -3.89 -8.52 20.58
N ASN A 245 -3.26 -7.35 20.73
CA ASN A 245 -2.81 -6.84 22.03
C ASN A 245 -3.91 -6.13 22.83
N GLY A 246 -5.16 -6.08 22.35
CA GLY A 246 -6.28 -5.45 23.03
C GLY A 246 -6.22 -3.93 23.09
N ASN A 247 -5.41 -3.29 22.26
CA ASN A 247 -5.36 -1.84 22.10
C ASN A 247 -6.62 -1.31 21.40
N ALA A 248 -7.19 -2.10 20.49
CA ALA A 248 -8.46 -1.85 19.82
C ALA A 248 -9.52 -2.87 20.25
N ASP A 249 -10.77 -2.45 20.25
CA ASP A 249 -11.91 -3.35 20.25
C ASP A 249 -12.49 -3.48 18.83
N MET A 250 -12.21 -2.50 17.95
CA MET A 250 -12.61 -2.48 16.54
C MET A 250 -11.61 -1.69 15.70
N THR A 251 -11.41 -2.09 14.47
CA THR A 251 -10.54 -1.38 13.52
C THR A 251 -11.04 -1.53 12.08
N GLN A 252 -10.88 -0.48 11.27
CA GLN A 252 -10.80 -0.66 9.81
C GLN A 252 -9.54 -1.48 9.53
N ALA A 253 -9.64 -2.53 8.72
CA ALA A 253 -8.55 -3.49 8.53
C ALA A 253 -8.52 -4.06 7.12
N TRP A 254 -7.34 -4.35 6.63
CA TRP A 254 -7.14 -5.15 5.43
C TRP A 254 -7.35 -6.64 5.73
N SER A 255 -7.93 -7.35 4.78
CA SER A 255 -8.23 -8.78 4.93
C SER A 255 -6.98 -9.63 5.17
N GLY A 256 -5.84 -9.25 4.61
CA GLY A 256 -4.56 -9.94 4.83
C GLY A 256 -4.07 -9.81 6.27
N ASP A 257 -4.13 -8.61 6.86
CA ASP A 257 -3.77 -8.42 8.27
C ASP A 257 -4.61 -9.29 9.19
N MET A 258 -5.91 -9.39 8.88
CA MET A 258 -6.82 -10.24 9.67
C MET A 258 -6.48 -11.72 9.52
N ALA A 259 -6.10 -12.16 8.32
CA ALA A 259 -5.65 -13.54 8.08
C ALA A 259 -4.33 -13.84 8.83
N ALA A 260 -3.35 -12.93 8.77
CA ALA A 260 -2.09 -13.07 9.51
C ALA A 260 -2.31 -13.11 11.03
N MET A 261 -3.27 -12.32 11.54
CA MET A 261 -3.63 -12.31 12.96
C MET A 261 -4.18 -13.67 13.41
N LEU A 262 -4.98 -14.33 12.58
CA LEU A 262 -5.55 -15.64 12.92
C LEU A 262 -4.48 -16.70 13.19
N ALA A 263 -3.41 -16.68 12.41
CA ALA A 263 -2.32 -17.64 12.56
C ALA A 263 -1.58 -17.51 13.92
N GLN A 264 -1.71 -16.36 14.60
CA GLN A 264 -1.03 -16.06 15.86
C GLN A 264 -1.99 -15.93 17.07
N ALA A 265 -3.29 -15.87 16.83
CA ALA A 265 -4.28 -15.77 17.90
C ALA A 265 -4.37 -17.08 18.68
N GLU A 266 -4.29 -17.03 20.02
CA GLU A 266 -4.51 -18.20 20.89
C GLU A 266 -5.94 -18.78 20.73
N ASP A 267 -6.92 -17.90 20.57
CA ASP A 267 -8.31 -18.25 20.30
C ASP A 267 -8.84 -17.33 19.17
N PRO A 268 -8.84 -17.81 17.90
CA PRO A 268 -9.38 -17.06 16.80
C PRO A 268 -10.87 -16.68 16.93
N ALA A 269 -11.66 -17.44 17.69
CA ALA A 269 -13.09 -17.22 17.82
C ALA A 269 -13.45 -15.91 18.57
N VAL A 270 -12.50 -15.33 19.32
CA VAL A 270 -12.71 -14.03 20.00
C VAL A 270 -12.65 -12.84 19.05
N PHE A 271 -12.24 -13.06 17.81
CA PHE A 271 -12.15 -12.03 16.78
C PHE A 271 -13.23 -12.23 15.71
N GLY A 272 -13.47 -11.19 14.94
CA GLY A 272 -14.29 -11.23 13.75
C GLY A 272 -13.72 -10.34 12.66
N PHE A 273 -14.01 -10.66 11.42
CA PHE A 273 -13.78 -9.82 10.26
C PHE A 273 -14.99 -9.83 9.36
N GLU A 274 -15.41 -8.68 8.89
CA GLU A 274 -16.55 -8.55 7.99
C GLU A 274 -16.34 -7.41 6.98
N VAL A 275 -16.87 -7.61 5.78
CA VAL A 275 -16.91 -6.56 4.75
C VAL A 275 -18.28 -5.87 4.82
N ALA A 276 -18.27 -4.55 4.73
CA ALA A 276 -19.50 -3.78 4.84
C ALA A 276 -20.39 -3.96 3.60
N ARG A 277 -21.70 -4.04 3.81
CA ARG A 277 -22.70 -4.17 2.73
C ARG A 277 -22.74 -2.97 1.78
N GLU A 278 -22.28 -1.82 2.21
CA GLU A 278 -22.14 -0.60 1.37
C GLU A 278 -21.01 -0.73 0.36
N GLY A 279 -20.16 -1.74 0.49
CA GLY A 279 -19.04 -2.06 -0.38
C GLY A 279 -17.74 -2.21 0.38
N ALA A 280 -16.89 -3.08 -0.13
CA ALA A 280 -15.53 -3.29 0.35
C ALA A 280 -14.55 -2.84 -0.72
N PRO A 281 -13.67 -1.87 -0.43
CA PRO A 281 -12.58 -1.55 -1.34
C PRO A 281 -11.73 -2.80 -1.62
N VAL A 282 -11.33 -2.96 -2.88
CA VAL A 282 -10.40 -4.00 -3.33
C VAL A 282 -9.12 -3.33 -3.80
N ASN A 283 -7.99 -3.89 -3.46
CA ASN A 283 -6.70 -3.38 -3.89
C ASN A 283 -5.72 -4.53 -4.21
N SER A 284 -4.62 -4.18 -4.83
CA SER A 284 -3.53 -5.08 -5.20
C SER A 284 -2.21 -4.35 -5.07
N ASP A 285 -1.21 -5.01 -4.51
CA ASP A 285 0.18 -4.59 -4.64
C ASP A 285 0.81 -5.29 -5.83
N CYS A 286 1.78 -4.65 -6.44
CA CYS A 286 2.44 -5.15 -7.63
C CYS A 286 3.95 -5.15 -7.46
N TYR A 287 4.64 -6.14 -8.02
CA TYR A 287 6.05 -5.99 -8.32
C TYR A 287 6.23 -4.97 -9.43
N ALA A 288 7.14 -4.04 -9.26
CA ALA A 288 7.53 -3.11 -10.31
C ALA A 288 9.04 -2.81 -10.23
N ILE A 289 9.65 -2.55 -11.38
CA ILE A 289 11.07 -2.25 -11.51
C ILE A 289 11.20 -0.76 -11.85
N PRO A 290 11.80 0.08 -10.98
CA PRO A 290 12.03 1.49 -11.31
C PRO A 290 12.84 1.69 -12.60
N ALA A 291 12.58 2.76 -13.33
CA ALA A 291 13.32 3.09 -14.57
C ALA A 291 14.84 3.16 -14.34
N ASN A 292 15.25 3.70 -13.20
CA ASN A 292 16.65 3.87 -12.79
C ASN A 292 17.19 2.75 -11.89
N ALA A 293 16.55 1.57 -11.91
CA ALA A 293 17.03 0.40 -11.17
C ALA A 293 18.47 0.06 -11.52
N PRO A 294 19.38 -0.04 -10.54
CA PRO A 294 20.78 -0.39 -10.80
C PRO A 294 20.96 -1.83 -11.27
N HIS A 295 20.15 -2.78 -10.81
CA HIS A 295 20.27 -4.20 -11.11
C HIS A 295 18.95 -4.80 -11.58
N PRO A 296 18.38 -4.33 -12.72
CA PRO A 296 17.06 -4.77 -13.18
C PRO A 296 17.01 -6.25 -13.58
N GLY A 297 18.15 -6.83 -14.00
CA GLY A 297 18.26 -8.25 -14.32
C GLY A 297 18.07 -9.13 -13.07
N THR A 298 18.70 -8.75 -11.95
CA THR A 298 18.53 -9.44 -10.67
C THR A 298 17.10 -9.26 -10.14
N ALA A 299 16.47 -8.08 -10.35
CA ALA A 299 15.06 -7.86 -10.00
C ALA A 299 14.12 -8.80 -10.78
N MET A 300 14.33 -9.00 -12.08
CA MET A 300 13.56 -9.97 -12.87
C MET A 300 13.73 -11.40 -12.38
N LEU A 301 14.95 -11.80 -12.01
CA LEU A 301 15.20 -13.12 -11.40
C LEU A 301 14.49 -13.25 -10.06
N PHE A 302 14.42 -12.18 -9.27
CA PHE A 302 13.70 -12.20 -8.00
C PHE A 302 12.17 -12.33 -8.22
N ILE A 303 11.59 -11.62 -9.17
CA ILE A 303 10.17 -11.78 -9.51
C ILE A 303 9.89 -13.22 -9.94
N ASP A 304 10.69 -13.79 -10.86
CA ASP A 304 10.53 -15.18 -11.29
C ASP A 304 10.66 -16.18 -10.14
N TYR A 305 11.58 -15.91 -9.19
CA TYR A 305 11.76 -16.72 -7.99
C TYR A 305 10.56 -16.66 -7.06
N MET A 306 10.02 -15.45 -6.86
CA MET A 306 8.83 -15.20 -6.03
C MET A 306 7.58 -15.89 -6.58
N LEU A 307 7.44 -16.02 -7.90
CA LEU A 307 6.28 -16.66 -8.55
C LEU A 307 6.31 -18.19 -8.49
N ARG A 308 7.34 -18.81 -7.96
CA ARG A 308 7.37 -20.26 -7.78
C ARG A 308 6.35 -20.69 -6.72
N PRO A 309 5.51 -21.70 -6.99
CA PRO A 309 4.44 -22.11 -6.07
C PRO A 309 4.88 -22.34 -4.63
N GLU A 310 6.07 -22.91 -4.42
CA GLU A 310 6.63 -23.15 -3.09
C GLU A 310 6.94 -21.85 -2.33
N ASN A 311 7.38 -20.81 -3.02
CA ASN A 311 7.68 -19.52 -2.43
C ASN A 311 6.40 -18.70 -2.22
N VAL A 312 5.46 -18.77 -3.16
CA VAL A 312 4.13 -18.16 -3.03
C VAL A 312 3.42 -18.71 -1.79
N LYS A 313 3.40 -20.02 -1.57
CA LYS A 313 2.78 -20.64 -0.39
C LYS A 313 3.40 -20.15 0.91
N LYS A 314 4.74 -20.13 0.99
CA LYS A 314 5.44 -19.58 2.17
C LYS A 314 5.06 -18.13 2.45
N ASN A 315 5.01 -17.29 1.39
CA ASN A 315 4.62 -15.91 1.55
C ASN A 315 3.18 -15.77 1.99
N ILE A 316 2.23 -16.50 1.42
CA ILE A 316 0.81 -16.51 1.84
C ILE A 316 0.71 -16.84 3.33
N GLU A 317 1.38 -17.90 3.79
CA GLU A 317 1.37 -18.33 5.18
C GLU A 317 2.01 -17.30 6.13
N TYR A 318 3.03 -16.58 5.66
CA TYR A 318 3.76 -15.60 6.45
C TYR A 318 3.05 -14.25 6.53
N ILE A 319 2.64 -13.68 5.36
CA ILE A 319 2.07 -12.33 5.31
C ILE A 319 0.55 -12.31 5.48
N GLY A 320 -0.14 -13.44 5.30
CA GLY A 320 -1.61 -13.51 5.38
C GLY A 320 -2.36 -12.96 4.17
N TYR A 321 -1.67 -12.61 3.08
CA TYR A 321 -2.28 -12.05 1.88
C TYR A 321 -2.33 -13.07 0.74
N PRO A 322 -3.45 -13.18 -0.01
CA PRO A 322 -3.51 -14.02 -1.19
C PRO A 322 -2.63 -13.45 -2.29
N MET A 323 -1.87 -14.31 -2.91
CA MET A 323 -1.09 -13.98 -4.11
C MET A 323 -1.81 -14.59 -5.33
N PRO A 324 -2.02 -13.81 -6.42
CA PRO A 324 -2.78 -14.29 -7.57
C PRO A 324 -1.95 -15.23 -8.47
N VAL A 325 -1.54 -16.37 -7.94
CA VAL A 325 -0.81 -17.42 -8.64
C VAL A 325 -1.60 -18.71 -8.60
N ARG A 326 -2.03 -19.21 -9.76
CA ARG A 326 -2.84 -20.43 -9.88
C ARG A 326 -2.15 -21.63 -9.22
N GLY A 327 -2.92 -22.42 -8.46
CA GLY A 327 -2.45 -23.59 -7.74
C GLY A 327 -1.98 -23.30 -6.31
N THR A 328 -2.22 -22.09 -5.83
CA THR A 328 -1.94 -21.68 -4.43
C THR A 328 -3.20 -21.25 -3.69
N GLU A 329 -4.37 -21.28 -4.33
CA GLU A 329 -5.65 -20.83 -3.79
C GLU A 329 -6.05 -21.59 -2.51
N ASP A 330 -5.84 -22.91 -2.50
CA ASP A 330 -6.15 -23.75 -1.35
C ASP A 330 -5.33 -23.36 -0.11
N THR A 331 -4.09 -22.89 -0.30
CA THR A 331 -3.23 -22.45 0.81
C THR A 331 -3.87 -21.25 1.53
N TYR A 332 -4.32 -20.24 0.77
CA TYR A 332 -4.97 -19.09 1.35
C TYR A 332 -6.36 -19.42 1.91
N ALA A 333 -7.15 -20.23 1.19
CA ALA A 333 -8.47 -20.66 1.65
C ALA A 333 -8.40 -21.39 3.00
N ALA A 334 -7.41 -22.26 3.18
CA ALA A 334 -7.18 -22.95 4.45
C ALA A 334 -6.78 -21.98 5.58
N LEU A 335 -5.95 -20.98 5.28
CA LEU A 335 -5.53 -19.98 6.26
C LEU A 335 -6.72 -19.15 6.77
N VAL A 336 -7.66 -18.78 5.89
CA VAL A 336 -8.80 -17.93 6.21
C VAL A 336 -10.11 -18.70 6.45
N GLU A 337 -10.06 -20.01 6.64
CA GLU A 337 -11.26 -20.81 6.93
C GLU A 337 -12.15 -20.19 8.02
N PRO A 338 -11.59 -19.65 9.15
CA PRO A 338 -12.41 -18.98 10.16
C PRO A 338 -13.04 -17.65 9.70
N PHE A 339 -12.45 -17.01 8.67
CA PHE A 339 -12.89 -15.73 8.11
C PHE A 339 -12.97 -15.79 6.59
N PRO A 340 -13.92 -16.54 6.02
CA PRO A 340 -14.03 -16.70 4.56
C PRO A 340 -14.29 -15.37 3.84
N GLN A 341 -14.73 -14.33 4.57
CA GLN A 341 -14.88 -12.97 4.04
C GLN A 341 -13.53 -12.33 3.62
N CYS A 342 -12.40 -12.87 4.08
CA CYS A 342 -11.07 -12.41 3.64
C CYS A 342 -10.77 -12.81 2.18
N LEU A 343 -11.45 -13.82 1.64
CA LEU A 343 -11.27 -14.23 0.24
C LEU A 343 -11.67 -13.12 -0.72
N VAL A 344 -10.77 -12.74 -1.61
CA VAL A 344 -11.09 -11.89 -2.77
C VAL A 344 -11.65 -12.78 -3.87
N THR A 345 -12.89 -12.53 -4.26
CA THR A 345 -13.62 -13.33 -5.24
C THR A 345 -13.63 -12.67 -6.61
N ALA A 346 -14.05 -13.42 -7.64
CA ALA A 346 -14.28 -12.85 -8.95
C ALA A 346 -15.38 -11.77 -8.96
N ASP A 347 -16.33 -11.84 -8.03
CA ASP A 347 -17.39 -10.84 -7.92
C ASP A 347 -16.89 -9.56 -7.24
N ASP A 348 -15.97 -9.64 -6.29
CA ASP A 348 -15.26 -8.48 -5.73
C ASP A 348 -14.50 -7.73 -6.84
N LEU A 349 -13.82 -8.45 -7.71
CA LEU A 349 -13.10 -7.85 -8.84
C LEU A 349 -14.04 -7.19 -9.87
N LYS A 350 -15.25 -7.73 -10.08
CA LYS A 350 -16.28 -7.16 -10.98
C LYS A 350 -17.00 -5.97 -10.36
N ALA A 351 -17.08 -5.87 -9.04
CA ALA A 351 -17.76 -4.78 -8.34
C ALA A 351 -17.08 -3.41 -8.58
N ASP A 352 -15.87 -3.43 -9.12
CA ASP A 352 -15.08 -2.23 -9.52
C ASP A 352 -14.84 -1.22 -8.37
N LEU A 353 -14.75 -1.72 -7.14
CA LEU A 353 -14.47 -0.91 -5.95
C LEU A 353 -12.95 -0.74 -5.76
N PHE A 354 -12.28 -0.21 -6.76
CA PHE A 354 -10.84 0.08 -6.74
C PHE A 354 -10.56 1.56 -6.49
N PHE A 355 -9.48 1.84 -5.77
CA PHE A 355 -8.96 3.20 -5.66
C PHE A 355 -8.34 3.64 -6.97
N ARG A 356 -9.03 4.53 -7.69
CA ARG A 356 -8.56 5.09 -8.97
C ARG A 356 -7.99 6.48 -8.80
N ASN A 357 -7.08 6.87 -9.66
CA ASN A 357 -6.60 8.24 -9.73
C ASN A 357 -7.70 9.16 -10.28
N GLY A 358 -7.97 10.24 -9.58
CA GLY A 358 -8.77 11.36 -10.07
C GLY A 358 -7.95 12.34 -10.90
N ASP A 359 -8.60 13.40 -11.35
CA ASP A 359 -7.87 14.54 -11.89
C ASP A 359 -7.11 15.29 -10.77
N THR A 360 -6.20 16.18 -11.16
CA THR A 360 -5.36 16.93 -10.21
C THR A 360 -6.20 17.71 -9.18
N ARG A 361 -7.33 18.27 -9.59
CA ARG A 361 -8.20 19.05 -8.69
C ARG A 361 -8.88 18.15 -7.66
N GLY A 362 -9.38 17.00 -8.10
CA GLY A 362 -10.00 16.01 -7.21
C GLY A 362 -9.00 15.43 -6.22
N GLU A 363 -7.77 15.10 -6.66
CA GLU A 363 -6.73 14.62 -5.75
C GLU A 363 -6.33 15.67 -4.71
N GLN A 364 -6.19 16.98 -5.11
CA GLN A 364 -5.94 18.07 -4.17
C GLN A 364 -7.09 18.27 -3.17
N ALA A 365 -8.34 18.11 -3.63
CA ALA A 365 -9.49 18.18 -2.73
C ALA A 365 -9.49 17.03 -1.71
N ARG A 366 -9.12 15.81 -2.13
CA ARG A 366 -8.94 14.67 -1.22
C ARG A 366 -7.81 14.91 -0.21
N ASP A 367 -6.67 15.47 -0.64
CA ASP A 367 -5.56 15.81 0.27
C ASP A 367 -5.99 16.83 1.32
N ALA A 368 -6.75 17.85 0.92
CA ALA A 368 -7.28 18.85 1.83
C ALA A 368 -8.28 18.24 2.82
N ALA A 369 -9.21 17.41 2.35
CA ALA A 369 -10.17 16.70 3.20
C ALA A 369 -9.49 15.76 4.20
N TRP A 370 -8.46 15.04 3.76
CA TRP A 370 -7.68 14.18 4.65
C TRP A 370 -6.94 14.95 5.73
N THR A 371 -6.33 16.08 5.36
CA THR A 371 -5.67 16.97 6.30
C THR A 371 -6.64 17.49 7.37
N ASP A 372 -7.84 17.88 6.96
CA ASP A 372 -8.91 18.33 7.85
C ASP A 372 -9.37 17.21 8.81
N VAL A 373 -9.63 16.01 8.29
CA VAL A 373 -9.99 14.82 9.09
C VAL A 373 -8.91 14.46 10.11
N LYS A 374 -7.64 14.60 9.76
CA LYS A 374 -6.52 14.32 10.70
C LYS A 374 -6.36 15.40 11.76
N ALA A 375 -6.68 16.66 11.45
CA ALA A 375 -6.53 17.81 12.35
C ALA A 375 -7.66 17.94 13.38
N GLY A 376 -8.89 17.59 13.01
CA GLY A 376 -10.10 17.70 13.84
C GLY A 376 -10.32 16.57 14.76
#